data_ff280f59fa83652a233cffd97f60e7c5
#
_entry.id   ff280f59fa83652a233cffd97f60e7c5
#
_cell.length_a   1.000
_cell.length_b   1.000
_cell.length_c   1.000
_cell.angle_alpha   90.00
_cell.angle_beta   90.00
_cell.angle_gamma   90.00
#
_symmetry.space_group_name_H-M   'P 1'
#
loop_
_entity.id
_entity.type
_entity.pdbx_description
1 polymer ?
#
loop_
_entity_poly.entity_id
_entity_poly.type
_entity_poly.pdbx_seq_one_letter_code
_entity_poly.pdbx_strand_id
1 'polypeptide(L)'
;MKIVLIGAGNLATHLGKALLEAGHDIMQVYSRTMESASRLATRAGGAPVTDLRAVRRDAEVYIMAVKDSVLPELIPQLCKGMPESVFIHTAGSVPMDVFKGMALHYGVLYPMQTFSKEREVDFRGIPCFVEGNDKMAKEVITDLARSVSEKVYAMTSEKRRRLHLAAVFACNFTNHCYDIAHEILAKQGIPFEVMLPLIDETAAKVHDLSPREAQTGPALRFDENIIREQSMLLKDNPLMRDLYERLSLSINQFSKKKART
;
A
#
# COMPACT_ATOMS: atom_id res chain seq x y z
N MET A 1 -13.76 4.23 -19.89
CA MET A 1 -14.37 5.19 -18.94
C MET A 1 -13.59 6.47 -18.98
N LYS A 2 -14.27 7.61 -18.75
CA LYS A 2 -13.65 8.93 -18.55
C LYS A 2 -13.28 9.10 -17.08
N ILE A 3 -12.00 9.31 -16.78
CA ILE A 3 -11.46 9.27 -15.44
C ILE A 3 -10.74 10.57 -15.09
N VAL A 4 -10.92 11.06 -13.88
CA VAL A 4 -10.08 12.10 -13.27
C VAL A 4 -9.28 11.48 -12.12
N LEU A 5 -7.95 11.66 -12.17
CA LEU A 5 -7.05 11.24 -11.11
C LEU A 5 -6.79 12.40 -10.14
N ILE A 6 -7.08 12.19 -8.87
CA ILE A 6 -6.83 13.16 -7.79
C ILE A 6 -5.66 12.65 -6.95
N GLY A 7 -4.50 13.28 -7.13
CA GLY A 7 -3.22 12.90 -6.54
C GLY A 7 -2.23 12.39 -7.57
N ALA A 8 -0.93 12.64 -7.33
CA ALA A 8 0.18 12.23 -8.18
C ALA A 8 1.31 11.54 -7.38
N GLY A 9 0.90 10.71 -6.42
CA GLY A 9 1.79 9.88 -5.61
C GLY A 9 2.27 8.62 -6.33
N ASN A 10 2.99 7.74 -5.60
CA ASN A 10 3.52 6.49 -6.15
C ASN A 10 2.41 5.61 -6.74
N LEU A 11 1.36 5.33 -5.96
CA LEU A 11 0.22 4.54 -6.44
C LEU A 11 -0.45 5.17 -7.66
N ALA A 12 -0.74 6.48 -7.63
CA ALA A 12 -1.38 7.18 -8.74
C ALA A 12 -0.57 7.05 -10.04
N THR A 13 0.76 7.04 -9.94
CA THR A 13 1.66 6.90 -11.10
C THR A 13 1.49 5.54 -11.78
N HIS A 14 1.46 4.46 -11.01
CA HIS A 14 1.31 3.11 -11.55
C HIS A 14 -0.12 2.80 -11.99
N LEU A 15 -1.10 3.19 -11.17
CA LEU A 15 -2.52 3.00 -11.50
C LEU A 15 -2.93 3.81 -12.74
N GLY A 16 -2.48 5.07 -12.85
CA GLY A 16 -2.76 5.91 -14.01
C GLY A 16 -2.20 5.33 -15.31
N LYS A 17 -0.95 4.82 -15.28
CA LYS A 17 -0.34 4.10 -16.42
C LYS A 17 -1.17 2.86 -16.78
N ALA A 18 -1.50 2.02 -15.81
CA ALA A 18 -2.28 0.80 -16.05
C ALA A 18 -3.68 1.08 -16.61
N LEU A 19 -4.35 2.15 -16.14
CA LEU A 19 -5.65 2.57 -16.66
C LEU A 19 -5.58 3.06 -18.10
N LEU A 20 -4.53 3.83 -18.45
CA LEU A 20 -4.30 4.26 -19.83
C LEU A 20 -4.05 3.06 -20.76
N GLU A 21 -3.20 2.12 -20.34
CA GLU A 21 -2.90 0.89 -21.09
C GLU A 21 -4.13 -0.01 -21.26
N ALA A 22 -5.08 0.03 -20.29
CA ALA A 22 -6.36 -0.65 -20.36
C ALA A 22 -7.41 0.08 -21.26
N GLY A 23 -7.03 1.21 -21.90
CA GLY A 23 -7.88 1.95 -22.83
C GLY A 23 -8.87 2.91 -22.15
N HIS A 24 -8.66 3.29 -20.89
CA HIS A 24 -9.43 4.33 -20.25
C HIS A 24 -8.93 5.73 -20.65
N ASP A 25 -9.85 6.70 -20.67
CA ASP A 25 -9.58 8.10 -20.95
C ASP A 25 -9.29 8.86 -19.66
N ILE A 26 -8.02 9.14 -19.38
CA ILE A 26 -7.63 9.97 -18.26
C ILE A 26 -7.77 11.44 -18.68
N MET A 27 -8.87 12.08 -18.29
CA MET A 27 -9.19 13.45 -18.71
C MET A 27 -8.32 14.49 -18.02
N GLN A 28 -8.07 14.30 -16.72
CA GLN A 28 -7.27 15.23 -15.91
C GLN A 28 -6.52 14.50 -14.80
N VAL A 29 -5.40 15.11 -14.41
CA VAL A 29 -4.60 14.76 -13.24
C VAL A 29 -4.50 15.97 -12.33
N TYR A 30 -5.08 15.90 -11.14
CA TYR A 30 -4.94 16.92 -10.12
C TYR A 30 -3.78 16.59 -9.17
N SER A 31 -2.95 17.59 -8.89
CA SER A 31 -1.98 17.56 -7.80
C SER A 31 -1.77 18.96 -7.22
N ARG A 32 -1.28 19.06 -5.99
CA ARG A 32 -0.97 20.34 -5.32
C ARG A 32 0.12 21.16 -6.05
N THR A 33 0.98 20.49 -6.80
CA THR A 33 2.04 21.14 -7.59
C THR A 33 1.89 20.79 -9.05
N MET A 34 2.11 21.77 -9.92
CA MET A 34 2.06 21.60 -11.38
C MET A 34 3.11 20.59 -11.85
N GLU A 35 4.30 20.59 -11.24
CA GLU A 35 5.35 19.62 -11.55
C GLU A 35 4.87 18.17 -11.37
N SER A 36 4.25 17.87 -10.23
CA SER A 36 3.74 16.50 -9.96
C SER A 36 2.56 16.14 -10.86
N ALA A 37 1.65 17.08 -11.12
CA ALA A 37 0.52 16.89 -12.02
C ALA A 37 1.00 16.60 -13.45
N SER A 38 1.91 17.43 -13.99
CA SER A 38 2.47 17.28 -15.34
C SER A 38 3.26 15.98 -15.49
N ARG A 39 4.07 15.61 -14.51
CA ARG A 39 4.84 14.36 -14.54
C ARG A 39 3.94 13.13 -14.63
N LEU A 40 2.83 13.11 -13.89
CA LEU A 40 1.87 12.02 -13.99
C LEU A 40 1.09 12.10 -15.30
N ALA A 41 0.63 13.27 -15.72
CA ALA A 41 -0.08 13.47 -16.97
C ALA A 41 0.72 12.99 -18.19
N THR A 42 2.03 13.18 -18.21
CA THR A 42 2.92 12.67 -19.27
C THR A 42 2.90 11.13 -19.34
N ARG A 43 2.71 10.42 -18.22
CA ARG A 43 2.71 8.96 -18.15
C ARG A 43 1.33 8.32 -18.30
N ALA A 44 0.30 8.99 -17.79
CA ALA A 44 -1.06 8.46 -17.69
C ALA A 44 -2.03 9.13 -18.68
N GLY A 45 -1.61 10.18 -19.38
CA GLY A 45 -2.49 11.04 -20.16
C GLY A 45 -3.18 12.10 -19.30
N GLY A 46 -4.06 12.87 -19.94
CA GLY A 46 -4.88 13.88 -19.29
C GLY A 46 -4.22 15.26 -19.14
N ALA A 47 -5.02 16.27 -18.81
CA ALA A 47 -4.54 17.62 -18.56
C ALA A 47 -4.13 17.79 -17.09
N PRO A 48 -2.93 18.34 -16.80
CA PRO A 48 -2.52 18.61 -15.43
C PRO A 48 -3.25 19.83 -14.87
N VAL A 49 -3.75 19.75 -13.62
CA VAL A 49 -4.41 20.85 -12.91
C VAL A 49 -3.97 20.91 -11.45
N THR A 50 -3.95 22.12 -10.88
CA THR A 50 -3.57 22.36 -9.48
C THR A 50 -4.67 23.06 -8.67
N ASP A 51 -5.70 23.60 -9.34
CA ASP A 51 -6.88 24.19 -8.70
C ASP A 51 -8.04 23.19 -8.71
N LEU A 52 -8.57 22.85 -7.53
CA LEU A 52 -9.72 21.94 -7.39
C LEU A 52 -10.96 22.46 -8.12
N ARG A 53 -11.11 23.77 -8.25
CA ARG A 53 -12.22 24.39 -8.97
C ARG A 53 -12.13 24.19 -10.49
N ALA A 54 -10.93 23.92 -11.01
CA ALA A 54 -10.69 23.62 -12.42
C ALA A 54 -10.81 22.12 -12.74
N VAL A 55 -11.09 21.28 -11.73
CA VAL A 55 -11.35 19.86 -11.96
C VAL A 55 -12.64 19.69 -12.75
N ARG A 56 -12.56 18.96 -13.86
CA ARG A 56 -13.72 18.65 -14.72
C ARG A 56 -14.80 17.94 -13.93
N ARG A 57 -16.06 18.19 -14.32
CA ARG A 57 -17.24 17.68 -13.62
C ARG A 57 -18.08 16.71 -14.47
N ASP A 58 -17.53 16.31 -15.61
CA ASP A 58 -18.16 15.44 -16.61
C ASP A 58 -17.42 14.08 -16.78
N ALA A 59 -16.61 13.71 -15.79
CA ALA A 59 -16.00 12.39 -15.75
C ALA A 59 -16.94 11.35 -15.11
N GLU A 60 -16.85 10.11 -15.57
CA GLU A 60 -17.61 8.98 -15.02
C GLU A 60 -17.04 8.55 -13.64
N VAL A 61 -15.71 8.63 -13.49
CA VAL A 61 -15.01 8.13 -12.29
C VAL A 61 -13.97 9.16 -11.80
N TYR A 62 -13.98 9.40 -10.50
CA TYR A 62 -12.97 10.21 -9.80
C TYR A 62 -12.20 9.33 -8.83
N ILE A 63 -10.89 9.16 -9.06
CA ILE A 63 -10.03 8.31 -8.23
C ILE A 63 -9.15 9.18 -7.33
N MET A 64 -9.39 9.12 -6.03
CA MET A 64 -8.62 9.85 -5.02
C MET A 64 -7.45 8.99 -4.51
N ALA A 65 -6.28 9.15 -5.12
CA ALA A 65 -5.03 8.49 -4.76
C ALA A 65 -4.10 9.45 -4.01
N VAL A 66 -4.58 9.95 -2.90
CA VAL A 66 -3.91 10.91 -2.01
C VAL A 66 -3.60 10.28 -0.65
N LYS A 67 -2.87 10.99 0.23
CA LYS A 67 -2.66 10.57 1.62
C LYS A 67 -4.01 10.44 2.34
N ASP A 68 -4.16 9.42 3.17
CA ASP A 68 -5.37 9.11 3.94
C ASP A 68 -5.91 10.32 4.71
N SER A 69 -5.01 11.10 5.34
CA SER A 69 -5.34 12.29 6.13
C SER A 69 -5.94 13.46 5.32
N VAL A 70 -5.78 13.45 4.00
CA VAL A 70 -6.24 14.52 3.11
C VAL A 70 -7.66 14.25 2.56
N LEU A 71 -8.11 13.01 2.57
CA LEU A 71 -9.41 12.61 2.03
C LEU A 71 -10.60 13.39 2.63
N PRO A 72 -10.71 13.55 3.96
CA PRO A 72 -11.85 14.27 4.55
C PRO A 72 -11.95 15.74 4.12
N GLU A 73 -10.84 16.37 3.77
CA GLU A 73 -10.81 17.76 3.29
C GLU A 73 -11.19 17.86 1.82
N LEU A 74 -10.74 16.91 0.98
CA LEU A 74 -10.96 16.95 -0.47
C LEU A 74 -12.37 16.51 -0.88
N ILE A 75 -12.94 15.52 -0.22
CA ILE A 75 -14.23 14.92 -0.58
C ILE A 75 -15.35 15.95 -0.65
N PRO A 76 -15.57 16.83 0.34
CA PRO A 76 -16.63 17.84 0.27
C PRO A 76 -16.48 18.83 -0.87
N GLN A 77 -15.25 19.11 -1.30
CA GLN A 77 -14.94 20.04 -2.37
C GLN A 77 -15.16 19.43 -3.77
N LEU A 78 -14.94 18.14 -3.91
CA LEU A 78 -14.98 17.45 -5.20
C LEU A 78 -16.32 16.78 -5.49
N CYS A 79 -16.96 16.16 -4.50
CA CYS A 79 -18.13 15.31 -4.78
C CYS A 79 -19.43 16.07 -5.01
N LYS A 80 -19.51 17.33 -4.61
CA LYS A 80 -20.75 18.10 -4.63
C LYS A 80 -21.26 18.35 -6.06
N GLY A 81 -22.53 18.00 -6.32
CA GLY A 81 -23.23 18.31 -7.57
C GLY A 81 -22.86 17.43 -8.77
N MET A 82 -22.39 16.19 -8.53
CA MET A 82 -22.10 15.19 -9.56
C MET A 82 -22.75 13.84 -9.20
N PRO A 83 -24.09 13.74 -9.29
CA PRO A 83 -24.83 12.56 -8.84
C PRO A 83 -24.58 11.31 -9.68
N GLU A 84 -24.21 11.45 -10.95
CA GLU A 84 -23.98 10.32 -11.87
C GLU A 84 -22.55 9.76 -11.81
N SER A 85 -21.63 10.45 -11.08
CA SER A 85 -20.24 10.07 -11.04
C SER A 85 -19.92 9.14 -9.89
N VAL A 86 -19.00 8.20 -10.09
CA VAL A 86 -18.51 7.30 -9.05
C VAL A 86 -17.22 7.85 -8.44
N PHE A 87 -17.22 8.00 -7.12
CA PHE A 87 -16.06 8.49 -6.36
C PHE A 87 -15.36 7.35 -5.65
N ILE A 88 -14.06 7.23 -5.87
CA ILE A 88 -13.26 6.12 -5.37
C ILE A 88 -12.06 6.65 -4.61
N HIS A 89 -11.75 6.07 -3.44
CA HIS A 89 -10.43 6.25 -2.85
C HIS A 89 -9.61 4.94 -2.90
N THR A 90 -8.30 5.07 -2.74
CA THR A 90 -7.36 3.94 -2.82
C THR A 90 -6.72 3.59 -1.48
N ALA A 91 -7.20 4.14 -0.38
CA ALA A 91 -6.64 3.97 0.95
C ALA A 91 -6.96 2.60 1.56
N GLY A 92 -5.97 1.94 2.15
CA GLY A 92 -6.15 0.67 2.85
C GLY A 92 -6.83 0.82 4.21
N SER A 93 -6.57 1.93 4.93
CA SER A 93 -7.01 2.16 6.30
C SER A 93 -8.33 2.91 6.43
N VAL A 94 -8.73 3.70 5.41
CA VAL A 94 -9.91 4.57 5.46
C VAL A 94 -11.16 3.79 5.05
N PRO A 95 -12.29 3.88 5.79
CA PRO A 95 -13.55 3.25 5.38
C PRO A 95 -14.15 3.97 4.17
N MET A 96 -14.93 3.24 3.33
CA MET A 96 -15.61 3.86 2.20
C MET A 96 -16.62 4.94 2.65
N ASP A 97 -17.14 4.82 3.86
CA ASP A 97 -18.11 5.75 4.44
C ASP A 97 -17.59 7.19 4.63
N VAL A 98 -16.30 7.43 4.37
CA VAL A 98 -15.77 8.81 4.30
C VAL A 98 -16.50 9.66 3.25
N PHE A 99 -17.13 9.04 2.25
CA PHE A 99 -17.95 9.68 1.21
C PHE A 99 -19.42 9.86 1.59
N LYS A 100 -19.87 9.25 2.68
CA LYS A 100 -21.29 9.20 3.07
C LYS A 100 -21.87 10.61 3.23
N GLY A 101 -22.98 10.86 2.53
CA GLY A 101 -23.61 12.19 2.50
C GLY A 101 -22.95 13.23 1.59
N MET A 102 -21.82 12.88 0.94
CA MET A 102 -21.08 13.76 0.03
C MET A 102 -21.19 13.30 -1.44
N ALA A 103 -21.21 12.00 -1.69
CA ALA A 103 -21.40 11.38 -3.00
C ALA A 103 -22.59 10.41 -2.97
N LEU A 104 -23.24 10.21 -4.13
CA LEU A 104 -24.29 9.22 -4.28
C LEU A 104 -23.69 7.84 -4.51
N HIS A 105 -22.78 7.71 -5.46
CA HIS A 105 -22.07 6.49 -5.83
C HIS A 105 -20.60 6.58 -5.42
N TYR A 106 -20.17 5.69 -4.54
CA TYR A 106 -18.81 5.73 -4.02
C TYR A 106 -18.29 4.37 -3.57
N GLY A 107 -16.98 4.29 -3.41
CA GLY A 107 -16.37 3.09 -2.86
C GLY A 107 -14.85 3.15 -2.83
N VAL A 108 -14.25 1.98 -2.93
CA VAL A 108 -12.81 1.79 -2.80
C VAL A 108 -12.29 0.87 -3.89
N LEU A 109 -11.16 1.26 -4.44
CA LEU A 109 -10.25 0.41 -5.21
C LEU A 109 -8.90 0.41 -4.52
N TYR A 110 -8.57 -0.65 -3.80
CA TYR A 110 -7.33 -0.78 -3.06
C TYR A 110 -6.40 -1.80 -3.70
N PRO A 111 -5.42 -1.40 -4.53
CA PRO A 111 -4.35 -2.26 -4.98
C PRO A 111 -3.35 -2.50 -3.85
N MET A 112 -3.14 -3.77 -3.48
CA MET A 112 -2.26 -4.13 -2.37
C MET A 112 -0.85 -4.42 -2.87
N GLN A 113 -0.03 -3.37 -2.90
CA GLN A 113 1.38 -3.44 -3.29
C GLN A 113 2.17 -2.30 -2.66
N THR A 114 3.48 -2.43 -2.58
CA THR A 114 4.41 -1.33 -2.32
C THR A 114 4.81 -0.69 -3.65
N PHE A 115 4.67 0.63 -3.75
CA PHE A 115 4.93 1.38 -4.97
C PHE A 115 6.06 2.38 -4.78
N SER A 116 7.00 2.39 -5.71
CA SER A 116 8.03 3.42 -5.87
C SER A 116 7.98 3.92 -7.31
N LYS A 117 8.13 5.24 -7.52
CA LYS A 117 8.01 5.83 -8.86
C LYS A 117 9.09 5.35 -9.84
N GLU A 118 10.24 4.96 -9.29
CA GLU A 118 11.45 4.57 -10.00
C GLU A 118 11.47 3.09 -10.38
N ARG A 119 10.59 2.27 -9.79
CA ARG A 119 10.52 0.84 -10.04
C ARG A 119 9.22 0.49 -10.76
N GLU A 120 9.31 -0.01 -11.97
CA GLU A 120 8.14 -0.52 -12.70
C GLU A 120 7.54 -1.75 -12.02
N VAL A 121 6.22 -1.82 -12.01
CA VAL A 121 5.46 -2.93 -11.43
C VAL A 121 4.44 -3.40 -12.47
N ASP A 122 4.39 -4.69 -12.73
CA ASP A 122 3.29 -5.28 -13.49
C ASP A 122 2.00 -5.23 -12.67
N PHE A 123 1.10 -4.34 -13.08
CA PHE A 123 -0.15 -4.11 -12.35
C PHE A 123 -1.13 -5.29 -12.45
N ARG A 124 -1.02 -6.12 -13.49
CA ARG A 124 -1.91 -7.27 -13.73
C ARG A 124 -1.82 -8.33 -12.62
N GLY A 125 -0.63 -8.51 -12.05
CA GLY A 125 -0.40 -9.44 -10.94
C GLY A 125 -0.80 -8.90 -9.55
N ILE A 126 -1.15 -7.61 -9.41
CA ILE A 126 -1.43 -6.97 -8.13
C ILE A 126 -2.84 -7.31 -7.64
N PRO A 127 -3.02 -7.87 -6.43
CA PRO A 127 -4.34 -8.04 -5.84
C PRO A 127 -5.03 -6.69 -5.62
N CYS A 128 -6.23 -6.52 -6.20
CA CYS A 128 -7.07 -5.35 -6.05
C CYS A 128 -8.30 -5.69 -5.21
N PHE A 129 -8.52 -4.95 -4.13
CA PHE A 129 -9.68 -5.13 -3.26
C PHE A 129 -10.68 -4.01 -3.50
N VAL A 130 -11.95 -4.40 -3.74
CA VAL A 130 -13.01 -3.49 -4.17
C VAL A 130 -14.18 -3.48 -3.19
N GLU A 131 -14.77 -2.31 -3.00
CA GLU A 131 -15.95 -2.06 -2.21
C GLU A 131 -16.78 -0.96 -2.87
N GLY A 132 -18.11 -1.09 -2.89
CA GLY A 132 -19.03 -0.07 -3.40
C GLY A 132 -20.26 0.03 -2.52
N ASN A 133 -20.78 1.24 -2.32
CA ASN A 133 -21.91 1.51 -1.44
C ASN A 133 -23.24 1.03 -2.02
N ASP A 134 -23.35 0.95 -3.34
CA ASP A 134 -24.53 0.47 -4.06
C ASP A 134 -24.13 -0.41 -5.26
N LYS A 135 -25.14 -0.88 -6.00
CA LYS A 135 -24.93 -1.78 -7.14
C LYS A 135 -24.10 -1.13 -8.25
N MET A 136 -24.44 0.12 -8.62
CA MET A 136 -23.75 0.86 -9.68
C MET A 136 -22.27 1.09 -9.34
N ALA A 137 -21.98 1.62 -8.14
CA ALA A 137 -20.63 1.83 -7.69
C ALA A 137 -19.82 0.51 -7.68
N LYS A 138 -20.43 -0.58 -7.18
CA LYS A 138 -19.77 -1.88 -7.11
C LYS A 138 -19.45 -2.44 -8.50
N GLU A 139 -20.34 -2.32 -9.48
CA GLU A 139 -20.11 -2.76 -10.85
C GLU A 139 -18.99 -1.94 -11.50
N VAL A 140 -19.09 -0.61 -11.49
CA VAL A 140 -18.10 0.28 -12.08
C VAL A 140 -16.71 0.07 -11.47
N ILE A 141 -16.59 -0.03 -10.13
CA ILE A 141 -15.31 -0.23 -9.46
C ILE A 141 -14.73 -1.62 -9.76
N THR A 142 -15.58 -2.65 -9.84
CA THR A 142 -15.13 -4.00 -10.16
C THR A 142 -14.62 -4.09 -11.60
N ASP A 143 -15.33 -3.49 -12.55
CA ASP A 143 -14.94 -3.49 -13.97
C ASP A 143 -13.64 -2.68 -14.17
N LEU A 144 -13.52 -1.55 -13.49
CA LEU A 144 -12.28 -0.76 -13.47
C LEU A 144 -11.10 -1.57 -12.92
N ALA A 145 -11.31 -2.28 -11.79
CA ALA A 145 -10.26 -3.12 -11.21
C ALA A 145 -9.85 -4.27 -12.13
N ARG A 146 -10.83 -4.93 -12.77
CA ARG A 146 -10.59 -6.04 -13.71
C ARG A 146 -9.89 -5.61 -14.99
N SER A 147 -10.05 -4.37 -15.41
CA SER A 147 -9.35 -3.85 -16.59
C SER A 147 -7.83 -3.76 -16.37
N VAL A 148 -7.38 -3.61 -15.12
CA VAL A 148 -5.96 -3.43 -14.77
C VAL A 148 -5.34 -4.60 -14.00
N SER A 149 -6.15 -5.48 -13.39
CA SER A 149 -5.67 -6.61 -12.58
C SER A 149 -6.45 -7.89 -12.83
N GLU A 150 -5.74 -9.02 -12.83
CA GLU A 150 -6.34 -10.37 -12.90
C GLU A 150 -6.82 -10.87 -11.52
N LYS A 151 -6.45 -10.18 -10.43
CA LYS A 151 -6.71 -10.59 -9.04
C LYS A 151 -7.61 -9.58 -8.34
N VAL A 152 -8.92 -9.67 -8.57
CA VAL A 152 -9.92 -8.74 -8.01
C VAL A 152 -10.81 -9.43 -6.98
N TYR A 153 -10.87 -8.87 -5.78
CA TYR A 153 -11.61 -9.43 -4.64
C TYR A 153 -12.54 -8.39 -4.02
N ALA A 154 -13.79 -8.76 -3.78
CA ALA A 154 -14.70 -7.93 -2.99
C ALA A 154 -14.33 -8.01 -1.50
N MET A 155 -14.23 -6.85 -0.83
CA MET A 155 -13.82 -6.82 0.56
C MET A 155 -14.40 -5.61 1.29
N THR A 156 -14.98 -5.83 2.49
CA THR A 156 -15.48 -4.74 3.33
C THR A 156 -14.36 -3.87 3.92
N SER A 157 -14.69 -2.64 4.24
CA SER A 157 -13.77 -1.68 4.89
C SER A 157 -13.13 -2.25 6.16
N GLU A 158 -13.88 -3.01 6.97
CA GLU A 158 -13.34 -3.63 8.19
C GLU A 158 -12.27 -4.67 7.86
N LYS A 159 -12.53 -5.59 6.93
CA LYS A 159 -11.57 -6.61 6.51
C LYS A 159 -10.34 -5.97 5.83
N ARG A 160 -10.56 -4.95 4.99
CA ARG A 160 -9.47 -4.22 4.32
C ARG A 160 -8.52 -3.55 5.31
N ARG A 161 -9.04 -2.93 6.37
CA ARG A 161 -8.20 -2.35 7.44
C ARG A 161 -7.30 -3.38 8.12
N ARG A 162 -7.82 -4.58 8.38
CA ARG A 162 -7.03 -5.68 8.96
C ARG A 162 -6.00 -6.21 7.96
N LEU A 163 -6.39 -6.36 6.70
CA LEU A 163 -5.48 -6.72 5.62
C LEU A 163 -4.34 -5.70 5.46
N HIS A 164 -4.66 -4.41 5.48
CA HIS A 164 -3.67 -3.35 5.41
C HIS A 164 -2.70 -3.39 6.61
N LEU A 165 -3.21 -3.62 7.82
CA LEU A 165 -2.35 -3.82 8.99
C LEU A 165 -1.41 -5.02 8.81
N ALA A 166 -1.88 -6.13 8.28
CA ALA A 166 -1.03 -7.28 7.97
C ALA A 166 0.04 -6.94 6.92
N ALA A 167 -0.32 -6.14 5.89
CA ALA A 167 0.63 -5.66 4.88
C ALA A 167 1.70 -4.73 5.47
N VAL A 168 1.39 -3.93 6.50
CA VAL A 168 2.39 -3.12 7.22
C VAL A 168 3.46 -4.03 7.84
N PHE A 169 3.08 -5.14 8.49
CA PHE A 169 4.04 -6.11 9.02
C PHE A 169 4.84 -6.79 7.91
N ALA A 170 4.17 -7.28 6.87
CA ALA A 170 4.82 -8.03 5.80
C ALA A 170 5.71 -7.18 4.88
N CYS A 171 5.51 -5.87 4.82
CA CYS A 171 6.23 -4.98 3.92
C CYS A 171 6.98 -3.88 4.67
N ASN A 172 6.26 -2.95 5.33
CA ASN A 172 6.89 -1.75 5.87
C ASN A 172 7.86 -2.06 7.02
N PHE A 173 7.46 -2.90 7.99
CA PHE A 173 8.33 -3.30 9.09
C PHE A 173 9.46 -4.20 8.62
N THR A 174 9.19 -5.09 7.67
CA THR A 174 10.23 -5.93 7.05
C THR A 174 11.29 -5.07 6.37
N ASN A 175 10.88 -4.07 5.58
CA ASN A 175 11.84 -3.14 4.97
C ASN A 175 12.65 -2.34 6.01
N HIS A 176 12.01 -1.93 7.12
CA HIS A 176 12.72 -1.27 8.21
C HIS A 176 13.74 -2.20 8.89
N CYS A 177 13.44 -3.51 9.01
CA CYS A 177 14.43 -4.48 9.46
C CYS A 177 15.64 -4.57 8.52
N TYR A 178 15.44 -4.43 7.19
CA TYR A 178 16.55 -4.35 6.23
C TYR A 178 17.38 -3.08 6.42
N ASP A 179 16.74 -1.95 6.69
CA ASP A 179 17.42 -0.67 6.97
C ASP A 179 18.28 -0.76 8.24
N ILE A 180 17.74 -1.37 9.31
CA ILE A 180 18.50 -1.67 10.54
C ILE A 180 19.71 -2.55 10.23
N ALA A 181 19.52 -3.61 9.44
CA ALA A 181 20.63 -4.49 9.05
C ALA A 181 21.71 -3.73 8.26
N HIS A 182 21.30 -2.85 7.33
CA HIS A 182 22.19 -1.98 6.58
C HIS A 182 23.02 -1.08 7.52
N GLU A 183 22.39 -0.41 8.50
CA GLU A 183 23.10 0.42 9.47
C GLU A 183 24.14 -0.36 10.30
N ILE A 184 23.80 -1.59 10.73
CA ILE A 184 24.71 -2.45 11.49
C ILE A 184 25.94 -2.80 10.66
N LEU A 185 25.74 -3.20 9.39
CA LEU A 185 26.81 -3.59 8.47
C LEU A 185 27.68 -2.39 8.09
N ALA A 186 27.09 -1.24 7.82
CA ALA A 186 27.79 -0.03 7.43
C ALA A 186 28.80 0.42 8.50
N LYS A 187 28.49 0.27 9.78
CA LYS A 187 29.43 0.56 10.90
C LYS A 187 30.67 -0.34 10.90
N GLN A 188 30.60 -1.49 10.23
CA GLN A 188 31.71 -2.44 10.11
C GLN A 188 32.37 -2.41 8.72
N GLY A 189 31.95 -1.50 7.82
CA GLY A 189 32.44 -1.46 6.45
C GLY A 189 32.01 -2.64 5.58
N ILE A 190 30.96 -3.35 5.97
CA ILE A 190 30.45 -4.52 5.22
C ILE A 190 29.36 -4.03 4.26
N PRO A 191 29.45 -4.32 2.95
CA PRO A 191 28.44 -3.91 1.98
C PRO A 191 27.11 -4.66 2.20
N PHE A 192 25.98 -3.96 2.05
CA PHE A 192 24.66 -4.53 2.31
C PHE A 192 24.31 -5.69 1.36
N GLU A 193 24.88 -5.70 0.17
CA GLU A 193 24.66 -6.70 -0.88
C GLU A 193 24.92 -8.13 -0.40
N VAL A 194 25.77 -8.33 0.64
CA VAL A 194 26.01 -9.66 1.22
C VAL A 194 24.76 -10.27 1.88
N MET A 195 23.77 -9.43 2.22
CA MET A 195 22.49 -9.86 2.81
C MET A 195 21.44 -10.24 1.78
N LEU A 196 21.59 -9.85 0.50
CA LEU A 196 20.56 -10.07 -0.50
C LEU A 196 20.17 -11.55 -0.67
N PRO A 197 21.11 -12.53 -0.74
CA PRO A 197 20.74 -13.93 -0.84
C PRO A 197 19.95 -14.43 0.36
N LEU A 198 20.25 -13.94 1.58
CA LEU A 198 19.50 -14.28 2.80
C LEU A 198 18.09 -13.68 2.80
N ILE A 199 17.94 -12.46 2.29
CA ILE A 199 16.63 -11.78 2.15
C ILE A 199 15.77 -12.56 1.16
N ASP A 200 16.32 -12.92 0.01
CA ASP A 200 15.62 -13.67 -1.04
C ASP A 200 15.18 -15.05 -0.53
N GLU A 201 16.04 -15.78 0.15
CA GLU A 201 15.72 -17.09 0.75
C GLU A 201 14.62 -16.95 1.83
N THR A 202 14.68 -15.91 2.65
CA THR A 202 13.66 -15.66 3.68
C THR A 202 12.29 -15.39 3.06
N ALA A 203 12.24 -14.65 1.96
CA ALA A 203 11.02 -14.40 1.21
C ALA A 203 10.54 -15.65 0.44
N ALA A 204 11.46 -16.43 -0.15
CA ALA A 204 11.12 -17.65 -0.88
C ALA A 204 10.50 -18.72 0.02
N LYS A 205 11.02 -18.91 1.22
CA LYS A 205 10.51 -19.93 2.17
C LYS A 205 9.02 -19.82 2.50
N VAL A 206 8.45 -18.62 2.51
CA VAL A 206 7.03 -18.45 2.84
C VAL A 206 6.08 -18.84 1.69
N HIS A 207 6.61 -19.20 0.51
CA HIS A 207 5.84 -19.81 -0.56
C HIS A 207 5.59 -21.30 -0.33
N ASP A 208 6.52 -21.99 0.35
CA ASP A 208 6.48 -23.45 0.55
C ASP A 208 6.12 -23.83 1.99
N LEU A 209 6.46 -22.97 2.96
CA LEU A 209 6.24 -23.19 4.38
C LEU A 209 5.36 -22.07 4.97
N SER A 210 4.59 -22.39 5.99
CA SER A 210 3.95 -21.32 6.77
C SER A 210 5.04 -20.43 7.41
N PRO A 211 4.79 -19.11 7.60
CA PRO A 211 5.76 -18.21 8.23
C PRO A 211 6.26 -18.70 9.59
N ARG A 212 5.44 -19.48 10.31
CA ARG A 212 5.80 -20.07 11.60
C ARG A 212 6.76 -21.25 11.46
N GLU A 213 6.61 -22.07 10.43
CA GLU A 213 7.49 -23.20 10.14
C GLU A 213 8.83 -22.75 9.55
N ALA A 214 8.79 -21.66 8.76
CA ALA A 214 9.99 -21.04 8.20
C ALA A 214 10.86 -20.31 9.24
N GLN A 215 10.34 -20.06 10.46
CA GLN A 215 11.06 -19.30 11.50
C GLN A 215 12.26 -20.09 12.03
N THR A 216 13.43 -19.44 12.07
CA THR A 216 14.70 -19.98 12.59
C THR A 216 15.35 -18.98 13.57
N GLY A 217 16.52 -19.32 14.08
CA GLY A 217 17.36 -18.42 14.88
C GLY A 217 17.28 -18.64 16.40
N PRO A 218 18.12 -17.92 17.17
CA PRO A 218 18.24 -18.08 18.62
C PRO A 218 16.96 -17.73 19.39
N ALA A 219 16.20 -16.75 18.89
CA ALA A 219 14.94 -16.33 19.50
C ALA A 219 13.87 -17.45 19.52
N LEU A 220 13.84 -18.31 18.49
CA LEU A 220 12.92 -19.45 18.44
C LEU A 220 13.13 -20.41 19.62
N ARG A 221 14.39 -20.72 19.92
CA ARG A 221 14.81 -21.63 21.01
C ARG A 221 14.94 -20.90 22.35
N PHE A 222 14.85 -19.58 22.35
CA PHE A 222 15.09 -18.68 23.48
C PHE A 222 16.48 -18.89 24.10
N ASP A 223 17.52 -18.83 23.25
CA ASP A 223 18.90 -18.89 23.69
C ASP A 223 19.28 -17.55 24.35
N GLU A 224 19.09 -17.50 25.68
CA GLU A 224 19.24 -16.25 26.45
C GLU A 224 20.67 -15.68 26.39
N ASN A 225 21.70 -16.54 26.28
CA ASN A 225 23.08 -16.05 26.19
C ASN A 225 23.31 -15.33 24.88
N ILE A 226 22.95 -15.93 23.77
CA ILE A 226 23.08 -15.32 22.43
C ILE A 226 22.24 -14.04 22.33
N ILE A 227 20.99 -14.08 22.81
CA ILE A 227 20.10 -12.92 22.80
C ILE A 227 20.71 -11.75 23.58
N ARG A 228 21.28 -12.01 24.76
CA ARG A 228 21.92 -11.00 25.60
C ARG A 228 23.19 -10.45 24.95
N GLU A 229 24.05 -11.28 24.39
CA GLU A 229 25.26 -10.85 23.69
C GLU A 229 24.92 -9.96 22.49
N GLN A 230 23.97 -10.34 21.67
CA GLN A 230 23.52 -9.54 20.52
C GLN A 230 22.86 -8.24 20.97
N SER A 231 22.05 -8.25 22.03
CA SER A 231 21.48 -7.04 22.63
C SER A 231 22.56 -6.06 23.10
N MET A 232 23.66 -6.56 23.66
CA MET A 232 24.80 -5.73 24.11
C MET A 232 25.58 -5.08 22.96
N LEU A 233 25.59 -5.70 21.76
CA LEU A 233 26.17 -5.07 20.57
C LEU A 233 25.38 -3.81 20.14
N LEU A 234 24.13 -3.66 20.56
CA LEU A 234 23.24 -2.54 20.28
C LEU A 234 23.18 -1.50 21.42
N LYS A 235 24.09 -1.58 22.41
CA LYS A 235 24.07 -0.70 23.61
C LYS A 235 24.04 0.79 23.29
N ASP A 236 24.67 1.20 22.19
CA ASP A 236 24.79 2.60 21.77
C ASP A 236 23.56 3.10 20.99
N ASN A 237 22.59 2.22 20.71
CA ASN A 237 21.29 2.57 20.12
C ASN A 237 20.13 1.93 20.91
N PRO A 238 19.63 2.62 21.95
CA PRO A 238 18.62 2.09 22.86
C PRO A 238 17.31 1.68 22.15
N LEU A 239 16.88 2.42 21.11
CA LEU A 239 15.67 2.09 20.35
C LEU A 239 15.83 0.79 19.55
N MET A 240 16.94 0.64 18.85
CA MET A 240 17.25 -0.56 18.08
C MET A 240 17.39 -1.79 19.00
N ARG A 241 18.00 -1.61 20.18
CA ARG A 241 18.09 -2.64 21.22
C ARG A 241 16.70 -3.06 21.72
N ASP A 242 15.83 -2.12 22.06
CA ASP A 242 14.45 -2.43 22.50
C ASP A 242 13.66 -3.20 21.42
N LEU A 243 13.77 -2.77 20.15
CA LEU A 243 13.18 -3.50 19.02
C LEU A 243 13.69 -4.94 18.92
N TYR A 244 15.00 -5.16 19.03
CA TYR A 244 15.61 -6.48 18.98
C TYR A 244 15.08 -7.38 20.11
N GLU A 245 15.06 -6.87 21.35
CA GLU A 245 14.61 -7.61 22.53
C GLU A 245 13.11 -7.97 22.42
N ARG A 246 12.26 -7.02 21.97
CA ARG A 246 10.82 -7.24 21.76
C ARG A 246 10.53 -8.23 20.65
N LEU A 247 11.22 -8.15 19.52
CA LEU A 247 11.08 -9.11 18.42
C LEU A 247 11.50 -10.51 18.84
N SER A 248 12.62 -10.63 19.58
CA SER A 248 13.10 -11.92 20.11
C SER A 248 12.09 -12.55 21.07
N LEU A 249 11.52 -11.76 21.98
CA LEU A 249 10.47 -12.20 22.89
C LEU A 249 9.21 -12.63 22.14
N SER A 250 8.79 -11.84 21.15
CA SER A 250 7.60 -12.11 20.32
C SER A 250 7.75 -13.43 19.56
N ILE A 251 8.89 -13.68 18.91
CA ILE A 251 9.18 -14.93 18.20
C ILE A 251 9.03 -16.12 19.14
N ASN A 252 9.63 -16.06 20.32
CA ASN A 252 9.53 -17.13 21.30
C ASN A 252 8.10 -17.38 21.77
N GLN A 253 7.32 -16.32 22.07
CA GLN A 253 5.93 -16.46 22.48
C GLN A 253 5.04 -17.08 21.38
N PHE A 254 5.25 -16.70 20.12
CA PHE A 254 4.52 -17.27 18.98
C PHE A 254 4.87 -18.74 18.74
N SER A 255 6.14 -19.14 18.98
CA SER A 255 6.56 -20.55 18.86
C SER A 255 5.88 -21.45 19.91
N LYS A 256 5.76 -20.99 21.16
CA LYS A 256 5.13 -21.74 22.27
C LYS A 256 3.62 -21.96 22.08
N LYS A 257 2.93 -21.11 21.34
CA LYS A 257 1.49 -21.29 21.03
C LYS A 257 1.23 -22.51 20.15
N LYS A 258 2.20 -22.97 19.35
CA LYS A 258 2.07 -24.20 18.54
C LYS A 258 2.05 -25.49 19.40
N ALA A 259 2.64 -25.49 20.59
CA ALA A 259 2.71 -26.63 21.45
C ALA A 259 1.42 -26.91 22.27
N ARG A 260 0.41 -26.04 22.15
CA ARG A 260 -0.85 -26.10 22.92
C ARG A 260 -2.09 -26.37 22.09
N THR A 261 -1.96 -26.49 20.75
CA THR A 261 -3.01 -26.88 19.79
C THR A 261 -2.66 -28.18 19.11
#